data_70c492c75698087ea4f88c673432ffb7
#
_entry.id   70c492c75698087ea4f88c673432ffb7
#
_cell.length_a   1.000
_cell.length_b   1.000
_cell.length_c   1.000
_cell.angle_alpha   90.00
_cell.angle_beta   90.00
_cell.angle_gamma   90.00
#
_symmetry.space_group_name_H-M   'P 1'
#
loop_
_entity.id
_entity.type
_entity.pdbx_description
1 polymer ?
#
loop_
_entity_poly.entity_id
_entity_poly.type
_entity_poly.pdbx_seq_one_letter_code
_entity_poly.pdbx_strand_id
1 'polypeptide(L)'
;MKILVLGCNGMAGHLISLYFKEQGHEVVGFARSASHLLDKTIVGDASNMSLIKQTLDEGNFDAVINCIGLLNQFAENNKAMAVLLNGYLPHYLVEITKSMKTKIIHMSTDCVFAGNDGPYYEDSLPNGSTFYDRSKAMGEINNDKDLTFRNSIVGPDIKESGIGLFNWFMKQNGEVGGYTGAIWTGVTTFTLAKAMEQALKENLTGLYNLVNNESINKYDLLGLFNKYFRGGEIIINPNDKLQLDKSLRSKRDDFGFVVPSYEQQIKEMREWVDAHPSLYPHYKLF
;
A
#
# COMPACT_ATOMS: atom_id res chain seq x y z
N MET A 1 19.33 -2.08 8.99
CA MET A 1 18.29 -1.63 9.94
C MET A 1 17.50 -2.82 10.40
N LYS A 2 16.89 -2.72 11.59
CA LYS A 2 15.92 -3.69 12.10
C LYS A 2 14.50 -3.13 11.93
N ILE A 3 13.66 -3.81 11.17
CA ILE A 3 12.38 -3.29 10.72
C ILE A 3 11.25 -4.23 11.16
N LEU A 4 10.21 -3.66 11.77
CA LEU A 4 8.97 -4.37 12.05
C LEU A 4 7.94 -4.06 10.96
N VAL A 5 7.39 -5.10 10.32
CA VAL A 5 6.31 -4.96 9.35
C VAL A 5 5.00 -5.47 9.95
N LEU A 6 4.10 -4.56 10.30
CA LEU A 6 2.76 -4.88 10.75
C LEU A 6 1.89 -5.25 9.54
N GLY A 7 1.28 -6.44 9.59
CA GLY A 7 0.50 -6.96 8.47
C GLY A 7 1.36 -7.64 7.39
N CYS A 8 2.48 -8.25 7.77
CA CYS A 8 3.47 -8.87 6.88
C CYS A 8 2.93 -9.98 5.95
N ASN A 9 1.73 -10.51 6.18
CA ASN A 9 1.07 -11.51 5.33
C ASN A 9 -0.01 -10.91 4.40
N GLY A 10 -0.13 -9.58 4.34
CA GLY A 10 -1.04 -8.87 3.41
C GLY A 10 -0.41 -8.60 2.06
N MET A 11 -1.22 -8.12 1.09
CA MET A 11 -0.78 -7.80 -0.28
C MET A 11 0.46 -6.87 -0.32
N ALA A 12 0.45 -5.75 0.40
CA ALA A 12 1.61 -4.87 0.48
C ALA A 12 2.67 -5.43 1.43
N GLY A 13 2.25 -5.90 2.60
CA GLY A 13 3.16 -6.32 3.67
C GLY A 13 4.09 -7.47 3.30
N HIS A 14 3.64 -8.45 2.52
CA HIS A 14 4.51 -9.57 2.14
C HIS A 14 5.63 -9.12 1.20
N LEU A 15 5.30 -8.31 0.19
CA LEU A 15 6.28 -7.81 -0.77
C LEU A 15 7.27 -6.85 -0.09
N ILE A 16 6.77 -5.91 0.71
CA ILE A 16 7.61 -4.98 1.49
C ILE A 16 8.55 -5.77 2.41
N SER A 17 8.04 -6.76 3.13
CA SER A 17 8.85 -7.59 4.04
C SER A 17 9.98 -8.32 3.30
N LEU A 18 9.66 -8.95 2.18
CA LEU A 18 10.63 -9.70 1.39
C LEU A 18 11.65 -8.77 0.74
N TYR A 19 11.19 -7.65 0.15
CA TYR A 19 12.07 -6.64 -0.43
C TYR A 19 13.11 -6.16 0.59
N PHE A 20 12.69 -5.73 1.78
CA PHE A 20 13.63 -5.27 2.80
C PHE A 20 14.58 -6.37 3.28
N LYS A 21 14.12 -7.62 3.37
CA LYS A 21 14.99 -8.76 3.69
C LYS A 21 16.06 -8.97 2.61
N GLU A 22 15.70 -8.87 1.33
CA GLU A 22 16.63 -8.98 0.20
C GLU A 22 17.62 -7.82 0.11
N GLN A 23 17.23 -6.63 0.61
CA GLN A 23 18.16 -5.50 0.77
C GLN A 23 19.07 -5.62 2.00
N GLY A 24 19.06 -6.77 2.70
CA GLY A 24 19.95 -7.06 3.82
C GLY A 24 19.51 -6.45 5.16
N HIS A 25 18.24 -6.06 5.31
CA HIS A 25 17.69 -5.62 6.58
C HIS A 25 17.24 -6.81 7.45
N GLU A 26 17.32 -6.67 8.77
CA GLU A 26 16.65 -7.58 9.70
C GLU A 26 15.15 -7.26 9.72
N VAL A 27 14.32 -8.15 9.18
CA VAL A 27 12.87 -7.96 9.11
C VAL A 27 12.15 -8.89 10.07
N VAL A 28 11.36 -8.30 10.96
CA VAL A 28 10.44 -9.02 11.84
C VAL A 28 9.01 -8.75 11.38
N GLY A 29 8.24 -9.79 11.15
CA GLY A 29 6.83 -9.68 10.80
C GLY A 29 5.93 -9.62 12.04
N PHE A 30 4.76 -8.97 11.90
CA PHE A 30 3.65 -9.10 12.83
C PHE A 30 2.39 -9.41 12.04
N ALA A 31 1.72 -10.52 12.36
CA ALA A 31 0.49 -10.95 11.71
C ALA A 31 -0.28 -11.94 12.57
N ARG A 32 -1.54 -12.23 12.19
CA ARG A 32 -2.40 -13.23 12.88
C ARG A 32 -1.93 -14.69 12.71
N SER A 33 -0.99 -14.93 11.79
CA SER A 33 -0.36 -16.23 11.57
C SER A 33 1.11 -16.03 11.22
N ALA A 34 1.94 -17.03 11.46
CA ALA A 34 3.35 -16.99 11.09
C ALA A 34 3.52 -16.77 9.58
N SER A 35 4.54 -16.02 9.19
CA SER A 35 4.95 -15.88 7.80
C SER A 35 6.05 -16.89 7.48
N HIS A 36 5.90 -17.61 6.39
CA HIS A 36 6.93 -18.51 5.88
C HIS A 36 8.03 -17.78 5.09
N LEU A 37 7.87 -16.47 4.87
CA LEU A 37 8.81 -15.64 4.13
C LEU A 37 9.89 -15.02 5.04
N LEU A 38 9.63 -14.98 6.35
CA LEU A 38 10.46 -14.29 7.32
C LEU A 38 10.99 -15.26 8.38
N ASP A 39 12.21 -15.01 8.83
CA ASP A 39 12.85 -15.81 9.87
C ASP A 39 12.18 -15.64 11.23
N LYS A 40 11.52 -14.49 11.45
CA LYS A 40 10.79 -14.18 12.67
C LYS A 40 9.46 -13.51 12.40
N THR A 41 8.40 -14.06 12.99
CA THR A 41 7.07 -13.46 12.99
C THR A 41 6.52 -13.46 14.42
N ILE A 42 6.05 -12.31 14.87
CA ILE A 42 5.27 -12.19 16.09
C ILE A 42 3.82 -12.46 15.72
N VAL A 43 3.28 -13.55 16.25
CA VAL A 43 1.90 -13.94 15.95
C VAL A 43 0.95 -13.29 16.95
N GLY A 44 0.03 -12.47 16.42
CA GLY A 44 -0.95 -11.76 17.24
C GLY A 44 -1.94 -10.96 16.42
N ASP A 45 -2.99 -10.49 17.10
CA ASP A 45 -3.97 -9.58 16.53
C ASP A 45 -3.59 -8.14 16.89
N ALA A 46 -3.63 -7.24 15.89
CA ALA A 46 -3.29 -5.83 16.09
C ALA A 46 -4.31 -5.05 16.94
N SER A 47 -5.46 -5.63 17.23
CA SER A 47 -6.40 -5.10 18.24
C SER A 47 -5.89 -5.27 19.67
N ASN A 48 -4.91 -6.14 19.90
CA ASN A 48 -4.22 -6.27 21.18
C ASN A 48 -3.12 -5.21 21.34
N MET A 49 -3.51 -4.02 21.80
CA MET A 49 -2.60 -2.87 21.97
C MET A 49 -1.47 -3.16 22.96
N SER A 50 -1.71 -4.01 23.96
CA SER A 50 -0.66 -4.40 24.92
C SER A 50 0.42 -5.25 24.25
N LEU A 51 0.05 -6.15 23.35
CA LEU A 51 1.01 -6.96 22.58
C LEU A 51 1.80 -6.06 21.61
N ILE A 52 1.15 -5.09 20.95
CA ILE A 52 1.84 -4.11 20.10
C ILE A 52 2.88 -3.33 20.92
N LYS A 53 2.48 -2.82 22.08
CA LYS A 53 3.39 -2.08 22.97
C LYS A 53 4.56 -2.95 23.41
N GLN A 54 4.32 -4.15 23.94
CA GLN A 54 5.37 -5.09 24.34
C GLN A 54 6.33 -5.39 23.17
N THR A 55 5.80 -5.63 21.97
CA THR A 55 6.59 -5.86 20.76
C THR A 55 7.58 -4.73 20.50
N LEU A 56 7.14 -3.49 20.65
CA LEU A 56 7.98 -2.31 20.40
C LEU A 56 8.98 -2.07 21.55
N ASP A 57 8.55 -2.21 22.80
CA ASP A 57 9.42 -2.03 23.97
C ASP A 57 10.61 -3.03 23.97
N GLU A 58 10.37 -4.26 23.55
CA GLU A 58 11.38 -5.33 23.54
C GLU A 58 12.19 -5.40 22.23
N GLY A 59 11.63 -4.84 21.14
CA GLY A 59 12.11 -5.13 19.79
C GLY A 59 13.34 -4.33 19.35
N ASN A 60 13.56 -3.12 19.89
CA ASN A 60 14.61 -2.20 19.45
C ASN A 60 14.62 -1.98 17.91
N PHE A 61 13.48 -1.68 17.34
CA PHE A 61 13.34 -1.46 15.91
C PHE A 61 13.81 -0.06 15.48
N ASP A 62 14.48 0.03 14.35
CA ASP A 62 14.81 1.31 13.71
C ASP A 62 13.56 1.91 13.03
N ALA A 63 12.70 1.05 12.48
CA ALA A 63 11.45 1.48 11.84
C ALA A 63 10.31 0.46 12.03
N VAL A 64 9.08 0.96 12.00
CA VAL A 64 7.85 0.18 11.91
C VAL A 64 7.11 0.57 10.64
N ILE A 65 6.83 -0.38 9.76
CA ILE A 65 6.02 -0.18 8.57
C ILE A 65 4.62 -0.73 8.85
N ASN A 66 3.64 0.17 8.93
CA ASN A 66 2.26 -0.20 9.21
C ASN A 66 1.47 -0.44 7.90
N CYS A 67 1.35 -1.71 7.52
CA CYS A 67 0.55 -2.18 6.38
C CYS A 67 -0.83 -2.70 6.82
N ILE A 68 -1.22 -2.53 8.10
CA ILE A 68 -2.54 -2.96 8.59
C ILE A 68 -3.59 -1.93 8.20
N GLY A 69 -4.69 -2.42 7.68
CA GLY A 69 -5.88 -1.63 7.43
C GLY A 69 -7.08 -2.51 7.11
N LEU A 70 -8.25 -2.09 7.55
CA LEU A 70 -9.52 -2.72 7.23
C LEU A 70 -10.09 -2.04 5.98
N LEU A 71 -10.24 -2.79 4.89
CA LEU A 71 -10.53 -2.24 3.56
C LEU A 71 -12.03 -2.19 3.27
N ASN A 72 -12.47 -1.17 2.52
CA ASN A 72 -13.77 -1.08 1.84
C ASN A 72 -14.96 -1.65 2.66
N GLN A 73 -15.64 -2.68 2.14
CA GLN A 73 -16.81 -3.29 2.77
C GLN A 73 -16.52 -3.91 4.16
N PHE A 74 -15.28 -4.36 4.41
CA PHE A 74 -14.93 -4.84 5.75
C PHE A 74 -14.96 -3.72 6.78
N ALA A 75 -14.57 -2.49 6.40
CA ALA A 75 -14.67 -1.31 7.28
C ALA A 75 -16.12 -0.89 7.51
N GLU A 76 -16.98 -0.97 6.50
CA GLU A 76 -18.41 -0.71 6.63
C GLU A 76 -19.10 -1.74 7.56
N ASN A 77 -18.73 -3.01 7.43
CA ASN A 77 -19.32 -4.10 8.20
C ASN A 77 -18.82 -4.15 9.66
N ASN A 78 -17.63 -3.59 9.94
CA ASN A 78 -17.07 -3.56 11.29
C ASN A 78 -16.45 -2.20 11.61
N LYS A 79 -17.33 -1.22 11.87
CA LYS A 79 -16.94 0.17 12.09
C LYS A 79 -16.03 0.36 13.30
N ALA A 80 -16.28 -0.35 14.41
CA ALA A 80 -15.45 -0.27 15.60
C ALA A 80 -14.01 -0.72 15.31
N MET A 81 -13.85 -1.83 14.60
CA MET A 81 -12.53 -2.33 14.21
C MET A 81 -11.85 -1.41 13.18
N ALA A 82 -12.62 -0.79 12.28
CA ALA A 82 -12.09 0.20 11.34
C ALA A 82 -11.57 1.44 12.07
N VAL A 83 -12.30 1.95 13.08
CA VAL A 83 -11.79 3.05 13.92
C VAL A 83 -10.51 2.64 14.64
N LEU A 84 -10.48 1.42 15.21
CA LEU A 84 -9.33 0.92 15.95
C LEU A 84 -8.09 0.76 15.06
N LEU A 85 -8.22 0.09 13.93
CA LEU A 85 -7.06 -0.28 13.10
C LEU A 85 -6.67 0.80 12.08
N ASN A 86 -7.65 1.47 11.46
CA ASN A 86 -7.37 2.50 10.46
C ASN A 86 -7.09 3.86 11.09
N GLY A 87 -7.80 4.21 12.17
CA GLY A 87 -7.72 5.52 12.81
C GLY A 87 -6.81 5.53 14.04
N TYR A 88 -7.10 4.72 15.04
CA TYR A 88 -6.41 4.79 16.33
C TYR A 88 -5.00 4.19 16.30
N LEU A 89 -4.83 2.99 15.73
CA LEU A 89 -3.55 2.27 15.74
C LEU A 89 -2.36 3.12 15.21
N PRO A 90 -2.47 3.87 14.08
CA PRO A 90 -1.35 4.71 13.62
C PRO A 90 -0.91 5.73 14.68
N HIS A 91 -1.84 6.43 15.31
CA HIS A 91 -1.54 7.41 16.35
C HIS A 91 -1.04 6.77 17.63
N TYR A 92 -1.56 5.58 17.98
CA TYR A 92 -1.05 4.81 19.11
C TYR A 92 0.42 4.40 18.91
N LEU A 93 0.80 3.98 17.69
CA LEU A 93 2.20 3.69 17.35
C LEU A 93 3.09 4.92 17.55
N VAL A 94 2.64 6.10 17.09
CA VAL A 94 3.36 7.37 17.29
C VAL A 94 3.55 7.66 18.78
N GLU A 95 2.49 7.54 19.57
CA GLU A 95 2.52 7.85 21.02
C GLU A 95 3.49 6.95 21.78
N ILE A 96 3.43 5.63 21.56
CA ILE A 96 4.30 4.68 22.28
C ILE A 96 5.76 4.69 21.80
N THR A 97 6.03 5.23 20.61
CA THR A 97 7.40 5.40 20.09
C THR A 97 7.93 6.81 20.21
N LYS A 98 7.22 7.72 20.86
CA LYS A 98 7.54 9.15 20.95
C LYS A 98 8.95 9.42 21.51
N SER A 99 9.36 8.66 22.52
CA SER A 99 10.69 8.73 23.14
C SER A 99 11.74 7.81 22.52
N MET A 100 11.35 7.03 21.51
CA MET A 100 12.22 6.08 20.82
C MET A 100 12.77 6.70 19.52
N LYS A 101 13.88 6.17 19.03
CA LYS A 101 14.39 6.50 17.68
C LYS A 101 13.57 5.85 16.56
N THR A 102 12.74 4.89 16.90
CA THR A 102 11.90 4.12 15.98
C THR A 102 11.00 5.02 15.15
N LYS A 103 11.16 5.00 13.84
CA LYS A 103 10.34 5.75 12.89
C LYS A 103 9.11 4.94 12.47
N ILE A 104 7.94 5.57 12.44
CA ILE A 104 6.72 4.96 11.91
C ILE A 104 6.57 5.37 10.44
N ILE A 105 6.36 4.39 9.56
CA ILE A 105 5.86 4.62 8.19
C ILE A 105 4.46 4.04 8.10
N HIS A 106 3.47 4.91 7.87
CA HIS A 106 2.07 4.54 7.74
C HIS A 106 1.61 4.62 6.28
N MET A 107 0.80 3.65 5.86
CA MET A 107 0.16 3.65 4.55
C MET A 107 -1.24 4.26 4.65
N SER A 108 -1.48 5.38 3.96
CA SER A 108 -2.79 5.94 3.71
C SER A 108 -3.26 5.61 2.28
N THR A 109 -4.26 6.30 1.77
CA THR A 109 -4.93 5.99 0.50
C THR A 109 -5.48 7.26 -0.16
N ASP A 110 -5.59 7.26 -1.50
CA ASP A 110 -6.34 8.26 -2.27
C ASP A 110 -7.85 8.26 -1.95
N CYS A 111 -8.36 7.16 -1.37
CA CYS A 111 -9.76 7.05 -0.96
C CYS A 111 -10.14 8.00 0.17
N VAL A 112 -9.20 8.66 0.85
CA VAL A 112 -9.54 9.75 1.77
C VAL A 112 -10.28 10.90 1.07
N PHE A 113 -10.26 10.94 -0.26
CA PHE A 113 -10.97 11.91 -1.09
C PHE A 113 -12.19 11.29 -1.78
N ALA A 114 -13.22 12.14 -1.99
CA ALA A 114 -14.46 11.73 -2.67
C ALA A 114 -14.25 11.47 -4.18
N GLY A 115 -13.33 12.21 -4.81
CA GLY A 115 -13.01 12.05 -6.24
C GLY A 115 -13.88 12.89 -7.17
N ASN A 116 -14.40 14.03 -6.69
CA ASN A 116 -15.20 14.99 -7.44
C ASN A 116 -14.41 16.25 -7.83
N ASP A 117 -13.28 16.51 -7.18
CA ASP A 117 -12.51 17.76 -7.33
C ASP A 117 -10.99 17.50 -7.50
N GLY A 118 -10.59 16.33 -8.04
CA GLY A 118 -9.16 16.03 -8.28
C GLY A 118 -8.49 17.00 -9.24
N PRO A 119 -7.16 17.13 -9.22
CA PRO A 119 -6.24 16.41 -8.36
C PRO A 119 -6.13 16.99 -6.93
N TYR A 120 -5.80 16.12 -5.97
CA TYR A 120 -5.62 16.49 -4.56
C TYR A 120 -4.14 16.52 -4.17
N TYR A 121 -3.79 17.43 -3.27
CA TYR A 121 -2.43 17.64 -2.76
C TYR A 121 -2.32 17.24 -1.29
N GLU A 122 -1.12 17.33 -0.71
CA GLU A 122 -0.90 17.00 0.70
C GLU A 122 -1.75 17.85 1.64
N ASP A 123 -1.97 19.11 1.31
CA ASP A 123 -2.74 20.11 2.06
C ASP A 123 -4.26 20.07 1.78
N SER A 124 -4.72 19.23 0.84
CA SER A 124 -6.14 19.07 0.55
C SER A 124 -6.86 18.39 1.72
N LEU A 125 -8.02 18.93 2.10
CA LEU A 125 -8.82 18.38 3.19
C LEU A 125 -9.51 17.08 2.74
N PRO A 126 -9.34 15.96 3.46
CA PRO A 126 -10.07 14.73 3.20
C PRO A 126 -11.58 14.92 3.23
N ASN A 127 -12.27 14.49 2.17
CA ASN A 127 -13.71 14.61 1.99
C ASN A 127 -14.41 13.31 1.59
N GLY A 128 -13.72 12.16 1.73
CA GLY A 128 -14.25 10.84 1.43
C GLY A 128 -15.49 10.52 2.27
N SER A 129 -16.46 9.85 1.65
CA SER A 129 -17.79 9.67 2.23
C SER A 129 -18.00 8.32 2.92
N THR A 130 -17.28 7.28 2.53
CA THR A 130 -17.41 5.94 3.12
C THR A 130 -16.78 5.87 4.50
N PHE A 131 -17.14 4.88 5.28
CA PHE A 131 -16.51 4.67 6.59
C PHE A 131 -15.03 4.32 6.47
N TYR A 132 -14.68 3.56 5.42
CA TYR A 132 -13.29 3.30 5.06
C TYR A 132 -12.52 4.59 4.84
N ASP A 133 -13.00 5.46 3.95
CA ASP A 133 -12.36 6.72 3.59
C ASP A 133 -12.08 7.57 4.84
N ARG A 134 -13.12 7.78 5.67
CA ARG A 134 -13.04 8.57 6.89
C ARG A 134 -12.13 7.97 7.95
N SER A 135 -12.19 6.66 8.14
CA SER A 135 -11.33 5.98 9.12
C SER A 135 -9.85 6.00 8.70
N LYS A 136 -9.55 5.92 7.39
CA LYS A 136 -8.19 6.07 6.86
C LYS A 136 -7.68 7.50 6.99
N ALA A 137 -8.51 8.50 6.67
CA ALA A 137 -8.16 9.91 6.84
C ALA A 137 -7.83 10.25 8.31
N MET A 138 -8.60 9.69 9.25
CA MET A 138 -8.37 9.88 10.69
C MET A 138 -7.03 9.30 11.15
N GLY A 139 -6.48 8.29 10.46
CA GLY A 139 -5.20 7.65 10.81
C GLY A 139 -3.98 8.30 10.18
N GLU A 140 -4.11 9.34 9.37
CA GLU A 140 -2.97 9.99 8.75
C GLU A 140 -2.09 10.71 9.79
N ILE A 141 -0.82 10.33 9.81
CA ILE A 141 0.21 10.93 10.68
C ILE A 141 0.86 12.07 9.89
N ASN A 142 0.97 13.24 10.52
CA ASN A 142 1.71 14.38 9.97
C ASN A 142 2.48 15.06 11.10
N ASN A 143 3.75 14.67 11.29
CA ASN A 143 4.65 15.21 12.30
C ASN A 143 6.10 15.19 11.80
N ASP A 144 7.05 15.73 12.57
CA ASP A 144 8.45 15.91 12.20
C ASP A 144 9.32 14.65 12.39
N LYS A 145 8.73 13.51 12.80
CA LYS A 145 9.45 12.25 13.04
C LYS A 145 9.00 11.15 12.11
N ASP A 146 7.70 10.96 11.98
CA ASP A 146 7.07 9.83 11.33
C ASP A 146 6.58 10.20 9.93
N LEU A 147 6.22 9.21 9.13
CA LEU A 147 5.83 9.40 7.74
C LEU A 147 4.49 8.74 7.44
N THR A 148 3.61 9.43 6.75
CA THR A 148 2.48 8.82 6.04
C THR A 148 2.70 8.93 4.53
N PHE A 149 2.73 7.79 3.84
CA PHE A 149 2.54 7.76 2.39
C PHE A 149 1.05 7.67 2.06
N ARG A 150 0.55 8.68 1.36
CA ARG A 150 -0.80 8.68 0.78
C ARG A 150 -0.69 8.31 -0.69
N ASN A 151 -1.23 7.16 -1.07
CA ASN A 151 -1.19 6.66 -2.43
C ASN A 151 -2.19 5.53 -2.63
N SER A 152 -2.64 5.31 -3.85
CA SER A 152 -3.27 4.06 -4.24
C SER A 152 -2.19 3.02 -4.57
N ILE A 153 -2.50 1.73 -4.43
CA ILE A 153 -1.55 0.66 -4.73
C ILE A 153 -2.15 -0.43 -5.60
N VAL A 154 -1.31 -0.99 -6.43
CA VAL A 154 -1.56 -2.25 -7.13
C VAL A 154 -0.38 -3.19 -6.94
N GLY A 155 -0.62 -4.48 -6.86
CA GLY A 155 0.47 -5.43 -6.69
C GLY A 155 0.01 -6.87 -6.65
N PRO A 156 0.97 -7.81 -6.74
CA PRO A 156 0.68 -9.22 -6.59
C PRO A 156 0.25 -9.52 -5.14
N ASP A 157 -0.58 -10.55 -4.98
CA ASP A 157 -0.99 -11.04 -3.67
C ASP A 157 -0.61 -12.52 -3.55
N ILE A 158 -0.05 -12.92 -2.43
CA ILE A 158 0.25 -14.33 -2.13
C ILE A 158 -1.02 -15.17 -1.92
N LYS A 159 -2.16 -14.50 -1.74
CA LYS A 159 -3.45 -15.15 -1.58
C LYS A 159 -4.23 -15.08 -2.88
N GLU A 160 -4.60 -16.23 -3.41
CA GLU A 160 -5.50 -16.29 -4.58
C GLU A 160 -6.81 -15.53 -4.32
N SER A 161 -7.34 -15.56 -3.10
CA SER A 161 -8.55 -14.84 -2.70
C SER A 161 -8.37 -13.32 -2.52
N GLY A 162 -7.18 -12.77 -2.79
CA GLY A 162 -6.92 -11.34 -2.67
C GLY A 162 -7.86 -10.47 -3.53
N ILE A 163 -8.24 -9.30 -3.01
CA ILE A 163 -9.27 -8.42 -3.59
C ILE A 163 -8.71 -7.25 -4.41
N GLY A 164 -7.38 -7.14 -4.54
CA GLY A 164 -6.74 -6.06 -5.28
C GLY A 164 -7.06 -6.10 -6.79
N LEU A 165 -6.99 -4.92 -7.44
CA LEU A 165 -7.31 -4.77 -8.87
C LEU A 165 -6.46 -5.69 -9.75
N PHE A 166 -5.16 -5.80 -9.46
CA PHE A 166 -4.26 -6.67 -10.21
C PHE A 166 -4.68 -8.14 -10.03
N ASN A 167 -4.92 -8.60 -8.80
CA ASN A 167 -5.32 -9.97 -8.51
C ASN A 167 -6.68 -10.32 -9.14
N TRP A 168 -7.62 -9.36 -9.18
CA TRP A 168 -8.88 -9.49 -9.90
C TRP A 168 -8.64 -9.66 -11.41
N PHE A 169 -7.79 -8.80 -12.01
CA PHE A 169 -7.50 -8.85 -13.45
C PHE A 169 -6.85 -10.17 -13.86
N MET A 170 -5.92 -10.68 -13.07
CA MET A 170 -5.24 -11.95 -13.37
C MET A 170 -6.15 -13.18 -13.40
N LYS A 171 -7.36 -13.08 -12.84
CA LYS A 171 -8.40 -14.13 -12.87
C LYS A 171 -9.34 -14.01 -14.07
N GLN A 172 -9.27 -12.92 -14.82
CA GLN A 172 -10.18 -12.70 -15.94
C GLN A 172 -9.79 -13.56 -17.15
N ASN A 173 -10.79 -13.91 -17.96
CA ASN A 173 -10.62 -14.57 -19.24
C ASN A 173 -11.62 -13.95 -20.25
N GLY A 174 -11.25 -13.95 -21.54
CA GLY A 174 -12.09 -13.39 -22.60
C GLY A 174 -12.15 -11.87 -22.55
N GLU A 175 -13.27 -11.30 -22.13
CA GLU A 175 -13.53 -9.87 -22.20
C GLU A 175 -13.80 -9.26 -20.82
N VAL A 176 -13.31 -8.03 -20.61
CA VAL A 176 -13.57 -7.22 -19.41
C VAL A 176 -13.84 -5.76 -19.77
N GLY A 177 -14.57 -5.04 -18.92
CA GLY A 177 -14.70 -3.58 -19.03
C GLY A 177 -13.58 -2.87 -18.31
N GLY A 178 -12.99 -1.83 -18.95
CA GLY A 178 -12.05 -0.91 -18.35
C GLY A 178 -12.62 0.50 -18.28
N TYR A 179 -12.68 1.11 -17.10
CA TYR A 179 -13.23 2.46 -16.94
C TYR A 179 -12.27 3.52 -17.47
N THR A 180 -12.71 4.29 -18.47
CA THR A 180 -11.96 5.39 -19.09
C THR A 180 -12.01 6.67 -18.28
N GLY A 181 -13.07 6.89 -17.50
CA GLY A 181 -13.26 8.06 -16.64
C GLY A 181 -12.87 7.83 -15.16
N ALA A 182 -12.38 6.64 -14.79
CA ALA A 182 -11.86 6.39 -13.45
C ALA A 182 -10.36 6.67 -13.42
N ILE A 183 -10.00 7.89 -13.04
CA ILE A 183 -8.60 8.34 -13.00
C ILE A 183 -7.91 7.80 -11.76
N TRP A 184 -6.70 7.32 -11.96
CA TRP A 184 -5.87 6.70 -10.94
C TRP A 184 -4.47 7.32 -10.91
N THR A 185 -3.97 7.54 -9.70
CA THR A 185 -2.58 7.88 -9.43
C THR A 185 -2.10 7.00 -8.28
N GLY A 186 -1.18 6.13 -8.56
CA GLY A 186 -0.71 5.22 -7.54
C GLY A 186 0.62 4.61 -7.91
N VAL A 187 1.03 3.66 -7.12
CA VAL A 187 2.29 2.94 -7.32
C VAL A 187 2.07 1.43 -7.21
N THR A 188 2.98 0.66 -7.78
CA THR A 188 3.04 -0.77 -7.47
C THR A 188 3.55 -0.99 -6.05
N THR A 189 3.19 -2.10 -5.44
CA THR A 189 3.71 -2.47 -4.11
C THR A 189 5.25 -2.60 -4.11
N PHE A 190 5.84 -2.93 -5.26
CA PHE A 190 7.29 -2.96 -5.43
C PHE A 190 7.91 -1.55 -5.45
N THR A 191 7.32 -0.62 -6.19
CA THR A 191 7.73 0.80 -6.17
C THR A 191 7.57 1.41 -4.78
N LEU A 192 6.48 1.07 -4.08
CA LEU A 192 6.26 1.51 -2.70
C LEU A 192 7.35 1.03 -1.76
N ALA A 193 7.77 -0.25 -1.86
CA ALA A 193 8.85 -0.79 -1.04
C ALA A 193 10.17 -0.05 -1.26
N LYS A 194 10.53 0.23 -2.53
CA LYS A 194 11.72 1.05 -2.87
C LYS A 194 11.63 2.47 -2.30
N ALA A 195 10.47 3.11 -2.43
CA ALA A 195 10.25 4.45 -1.89
C ALA A 195 10.34 4.48 -0.35
N MET A 196 9.82 3.46 0.34
CA MET A 196 9.94 3.34 1.80
C MET A 196 11.39 3.21 2.26
N GLU A 197 12.19 2.41 1.55
CA GLU A 197 13.61 2.27 1.85
C GLU A 197 14.37 3.59 1.68
N GLN A 198 14.12 4.30 0.57
CA GLN A 198 14.72 5.61 0.33
C GLN A 198 14.26 6.64 1.36
N ALA A 199 12.97 6.63 1.75
CA ALA A 199 12.42 7.52 2.77
C ALA A 199 13.08 7.31 4.15
N LEU A 200 13.43 6.07 4.49
CA LEU A 200 14.20 5.78 5.71
C LEU A 200 15.64 6.32 5.63
N LYS A 201 16.30 6.20 4.46
CA LYS A 201 17.64 6.70 4.22
C LYS A 201 17.70 8.24 4.29
N GLU A 202 16.70 8.92 3.74
CA GLU A 202 16.62 10.39 3.70
C GLU A 202 15.92 11.00 4.92
N ASN A 203 15.43 10.16 5.82
CA ASN A 203 14.62 10.58 6.98
C ASN A 203 13.40 11.44 6.61
N LEU A 204 12.71 11.12 5.51
CA LEU A 204 11.50 11.83 5.08
C LEU A 204 10.41 11.74 6.15
N THR A 205 9.75 12.86 6.48
CA THR A 205 8.73 12.96 7.54
C THR A 205 7.44 13.60 7.04
N GLY A 206 6.40 13.57 7.87
CA GLY A 206 5.12 14.20 7.59
C GLY A 206 4.22 13.37 6.66
N LEU A 207 3.30 14.04 5.98
CA LEU A 207 2.41 13.42 5.01
C LEU A 207 2.93 13.68 3.59
N TYR A 208 3.04 12.63 2.78
CA TYR A 208 3.58 12.68 1.43
C TYR A 208 2.68 11.93 0.45
N ASN A 209 2.26 12.57 -0.65
CA ASN A 209 1.57 11.93 -1.75
C ASN A 209 2.58 11.21 -2.66
N LEU A 210 2.70 9.89 -2.54
CA LEU A 210 3.66 9.10 -3.31
C LEU A 210 3.10 8.81 -4.71
N VAL A 211 3.39 9.67 -5.65
CA VAL A 211 2.92 9.64 -7.05
C VAL A 211 4.01 10.16 -8.00
N ASN A 212 3.89 9.82 -9.28
CA ASN A 212 4.76 10.36 -10.34
C ASN A 212 4.27 11.69 -10.93
N ASN A 213 3.26 12.31 -10.31
CA ASN A 213 2.60 13.53 -10.80
C ASN A 213 1.92 13.43 -12.19
N GLU A 214 1.77 12.22 -12.70
CA GLU A 214 0.96 11.89 -13.87
C GLU A 214 -0.30 11.13 -13.43
N SER A 215 -1.21 10.87 -14.34
CA SER A 215 -2.39 10.05 -14.08
C SER A 215 -2.63 9.06 -15.22
N ILE A 216 -3.26 7.94 -14.88
CA ILE A 216 -3.70 6.92 -15.83
C ILE A 216 -5.15 6.56 -15.50
N ASN A 217 -5.98 6.25 -16.50
CA ASN A 217 -7.30 5.72 -16.23
C ASN A 217 -7.25 4.19 -16.01
N LYS A 218 -8.31 3.64 -15.46
CA LYS A 218 -8.36 2.19 -15.18
C LYS A 218 -8.29 1.33 -16.45
N TYR A 219 -8.83 1.81 -17.59
CA TYR A 219 -8.77 1.12 -18.88
C TYR A 219 -7.31 0.94 -19.34
N ASP A 220 -6.54 2.02 -19.35
CA ASP A 220 -5.12 1.98 -19.76
C ASP A 220 -4.26 1.19 -18.77
N LEU A 221 -4.54 1.29 -17.47
CA LEU A 221 -3.85 0.51 -16.43
C LEU A 221 -4.07 -1.00 -16.63
N LEU A 222 -5.31 -1.43 -16.95
CA LEU A 222 -5.60 -2.82 -17.29
C LEU A 222 -4.89 -3.23 -18.59
N GLY A 223 -4.75 -2.31 -19.55
CA GLY A 223 -3.96 -2.52 -20.77
C GLY A 223 -2.49 -2.85 -20.48
N LEU A 224 -1.88 -2.16 -19.52
CA LEU A 224 -0.53 -2.46 -19.06
C LEU A 224 -0.44 -3.85 -18.38
N PHE A 225 -1.40 -4.20 -17.52
CA PHE A 225 -1.44 -5.54 -16.94
C PHE A 225 -1.58 -6.62 -18.02
N ASN A 226 -2.46 -6.39 -19.02
CA ASN A 226 -2.66 -7.30 -20.14
C ASN A 226 -1.35 -7.50 -20.93
N LYS A 227 -0.68 -6.40 -21.27
CA LYS A 227 0.58 -6.42 -22.01
C LYS A 227 1.66 -7.22 -21.28
N TYR A 228 1.89 -6.96 -20.00
CA TYR A 228 3.04 -7.50 -19.28
C TYR A 228 2.77 -8.84 -18.57
N PHE A 229 1.52 -9.20 -18.29
CA PHE A 229 1.20 -10.41 -17.53
C PHE A 229 0.35 -11.42 -18.28
N ARG A 230 -0.39 -11.00 -19.32
CA ARG A 230 -1.33 -11.85 -20.04
C ARG A 230 -1.08 -11.91 -21.55
N GLY A 231 0.08 -11.39 -22.04
CA GLY A 231 0.44 -11.44 -23.47
C GLY A 231 -0.57 -10.79 -24.43
N GLY A 232 -1.46 -9.93 -23.91
CA GLY A 232 -2.49 -9.29 -24.72
C GLY A 232 -3.77 -10.13 -24.93
N GLU A 233 -3.92 -11.27 -24.26
CA GLU A 233 -5.02 -12.22 -24.51
C GLU A 233 -6.41 -11.74 -24.04
N ILE A 234 -6.47 -10.74 -23.13
CA ILE A 234 -7.73 -10.23 -22.61
C ILE A 234 -8.24 -9.08 -23.47
N ILE A 235 -9.48 -9.16 -23.94
CA ILE A 235 -10.13 -8.04 -24.62
C ILE A 235 -10.62 -7.05 -23.58
N ILE A 236 -10.10 -5.82 -23.58
CA ILE A 236 -10.51 -4.78 -22.64
C ILE A 236 -11.39 -3.79 -23.40
N ASN A 237 -12.68 -3.78 -23.06
CA ASN A 237 -13.66 -2.89 -23.66
C ASN A 237 -13.72 -1.56 -22.89
N PRO A 238 -13.61 -0.39 -23.56
CA PRO A 238 -13.71 0.88 -22.89
C PRO A 238 -15.11 1.10 -22.29
N ASN A 239 -15.16 1.65 -21.08
CA ASN A 239 -16.39 1.90 -20.33
C ASN A 239 -16.33 3.30 -19.70
N ASP A 240 -17.23 4.19 -20.12
CA ASP A 240 -17.31 5.59 -19.69
C ASP A 240 -18.34 5.85 -18.56
N LYS A 241 -19.03 4.80 -18.09
CA LYS A 241 -20.12 4.92 -17.09
C LYS A 241 -19.67 5.44 -15.73
N LEU A 242 -18.39 5.30 -15.39
CA LEU A 242 -17.84 5.81 -14.13
C LEU A 242 -16.92 6.98 -14.38
N GLN A 243 -17.28 8.14 -13.80
CA GLN A 243 -16.46 9.34 -13.76
C GLN A 243 -16.02 9.56 -12.32
N LEU A 244 -14.72 9.40 -12.04
CA LEU A 244 -14.17 9.50 -10.69
C LEU A 244 -12.71 9.93 -10.78
N ASP A 245 -12.38 11.08 -10.20
CA ASP A 245 -11.00 11.56 -10.15
C ASP A 245 -10.51 11.72 -8.72
N LYS A 246 -9.86 10.67 -8.21
CA LYS A 246 -9.15 10.67 -6.91
C LYS A 246 -7.65 10.90 -7.10
N SER A 247 -7.25 11.48 -8.22
CA SER A 247 -5.84 11.67 -8.52
C SER A 247 -5.16 12.56 -7.47
N LEU A 248 -3.95 12.14 -7.12
CA LEU A 248 -3.07 12.87 -6.22
C LEU A 248 -1.97 13.57 -7.02
N ARG A 249 -1.45 14.67 -6.47
CA ARG A 249 -0.22 15.32 -6.89
C ARG A 249 0.61 15.65 -5.66
N SER A 250 1.93 15.63 -5.80
CA SER A 250 2.81 16.12 -4.75
C SER A 250 3.34 17.50 -5.10
N LYS A 251 3.30 18.40 -4.12
CA LYS A 251 3.96 19.71 -4.15
C LYS A 251 5.29 19.70 -3.39
N ARG A 252 5.59 18.59 -2.71
CA ARG A 252 6.82 18.44 -1.92
C ARG A 252 7.99 18.10 -2.84
N ASP A 253 9.14 18.73 -2.59
CA ASP A 253 10.41 18.58 -3.31
C ASP A 253 11.55 18.10 -2.42
N ASP A 254 11.22 17.71 -1.18
CA ASP A 254 12.15 17.27 -0.15
C ASP A 254 12.38 15.74 -0.12
N PHE A 255 12.05 15.04 -1.20
CA PHE A 255 12.24 13.61 -1.35
C PHE A 255 12.92 13.27 -2.67
N GLY A 256 14.10 12.65 -2.61
CA GLY A 256 14.90 12.32 -3.77
C GLY A 256 14.42 11.13 -4.60
N PHE A 257 13.40 10.38 -4.14
CA PHE A 257 12.87 9.24 -4.88
C PHE A 257 11.98 9.69 -6.04
N VAL A 258 12.39 9.35 -7.26
CA VAL A 258 11.59 9.59 -8.47
C VAL A 258 10.69 8.38 -8.74
N VAL A 259 9.38 8.57 -8.59
CA VAL A 259 8.40 7.54 -8.93
C VAL A 259 8.39 7.31 -10.45
N PRO A 260 8.65 6.07 -10.94
CA PRO A 260 8.72 5.80 -12.37
C PRO A 260 7.37 5.97 -13.08
N SER A 261 7.40 6.00 -14.43
CA SER A 261 6.18 5.94 -15.24
C SER A 261 5.37 4.68 -14.94
N TYR A 262 4.07 4.69 -15.20
CA TYR A 262 3.20 3.53 -14.94
C TYR A 262 3.68 2.28 -15.69
N GLU A 263 4.11 2.42 -16.93
CA GLU A 263 4.64 1.30 -17.71
C GLU A 263 5.88 0.71 -17.07
N GLN A 264 6.83 1.54 -16.63
CA GLN A 264 8.05 1.08 -15.97
C GLN A 264 7.73 0.38 -14.64
N GLN A 265 6.81 0.92 -13.85
CA GLN A 265 6.37 0.30 -12.59
C GLN A 265 5.77 -1.10 -12.82
N ILE A 266 4.92 -1.27 -13.86
CA ILE A 266 4.29 -2.55 -14.17
C ILE A 266 5.32 -3.55 -14.71
N LYS A 267 6.29 -3.09 -15.51
CA LYS A 267 7.40 -3.92 -15.98
C LYS A 267 8.25 -4.43 -14.80
N GLU A 268 8.66 -3.55 -13.89
CA GLU A 268 9.43 -3.93 -12.69
C GLU A 268 8.62 -4.88 -11.77
N MET A 269 7.31 -4.67 -11.66
CA MET A 269 6.44 -5.58 -10.92
C MET A 269 6.39 -6.98 -11.60
N ARG A 270 6.42 -7.05 -12.94
CA ARG A 270 6.52 -8.32 -13.66
C ARG A 270 7.86 -9.01 -13.37
N GLU A 271 8.96 -8.28 -13.44
CA GLU A 271 10.30 -8.79 -13.12
C GLU A 271 10.37 -9.35 -11.69
N TRP A 272 9.74 -8.65 -10.73
CA TRP A 272 9.61 -9.15 -9.36
C TRP A 272 8.84 -10.48 -9.29
N VAL A 273 7.71 -10.59 -9.97
CA VAL A 273 6.90 -11.81 -9.98
C VAL A 273 7.67 -12.97 -10.62
N ASP A 274 8.39 -12.71 -11.71
CA ASP A 274 9.23 -13.71 -12.39
C ASP A 274 10.41 -14.20 -11.54
N ALA A 275 10.98 -13.32 -10.71
CA ALA A 275 12.02 -13.68 -9.75
C ALA A 275 11.49 -14.51 -8.56
N HIS A 276 10.17 -14.46 -8.28
CA HIS A 276 9.54 -15.11 -7.14
C HIS A 276 8.36 -16.03 -7.54
N PRO A 277 8.52 -16.95 -8.47
CA PRO A 277 7.39 -17.71 -9.04
C PRO A 277 6.67 -18.58 -8.01
N SER A 278 7.37 -19.04 -6.99
CA SER A 278 6.79 -19.85 -5.90
C SER A 278 5.80 -19.08 -5.02
N LEU A 279 5.85 -17.76 -5.01
CA LEU A 279 4.93 -16.92 -4.23
C LEU A 279 3.57 -16.73 -4.92
N TYR A 280 3.56 -16.83 -6.24
CA TYR A 280 2.40 -16.48 -7.08
C TYR A 280 1.96 -17.61 -8.02
N PRO A 281 1.86 -18.88 -7.55
CA PRO A 281 1.58 -20.02 -8.43
C PRO A 281 0.19 -19.97 -9.06
N HIS A 282 -0.71 -19.15 -8.52
CA HIS A 282 -2.08 -18.96 -8.99
C HIS A 282 -2.19 -17.97 -10.16
N TYR A 283 -1.12 -17.22 -10.49
CA TYR A 283 -1.13 -16.36 -11.66
C TYR A 283 -0.75 -17.16 -12.92
N LYS A 284 -1.62 -17.13 -13.91
CA LYS A 284 -1.31 -17.64 -15.25
C LYS A 284 -0.52 -16.56 -15.99
N LEU A 285 0.77 -16.71 -16.02
CA LEU A 285 1.69 -15.86 -16.78
C LEU A 285 1.88 -16.43 -18.19
N PHE A 286 2.11 -15.53 -19.16
CA PHE A 286 2.45 -15.94 -20.53
C PHE A 286 3.97 -16.07 -20.69
#